data_728fa24724e920e55402c889b7bdf073
#
_entry.id   728fa24724e920e55402c889b7bdf073
#
_cell.length_a   1.000
_cell.length_b   1.000
_cell.length_c   1.000
_cell.angle_alpha   90.00
_cell.angle_beta   90.00
_cell.angle_gamma   90.00
#
_symmetry.space_group_name_H-M   'P 1'
#
loop_
_entity.id
_entity.type
_entity.pdbx_description
1 polymer ?
#
loop_
_entity_poly.entity_id
_entity_poly.type
_entity_poly.pdbx_seq_one_letter_code
_entity_poly.pdbx_strand_id
1 'polypeptide(L)'
;LDDLKALGVTNLRILASSELSPLKNSLDPAFRTKENGNYNAELLTGLDYLLVELAKRDMKGVLYLTNFWEWSGGMMAHLDYVTGEYINNGDPAHPWPAFAKHAAQFYSNEQALALYHDYVRFLVSRTNSLTGKPYADDPTIMAWQLSNEPRQGGDEEDSAKNQPAYLKWISDTAK
;
A
#
# COMPACT_ATOMS: atom_id res chain seq x y z
N LEU A 1 -3.58 15.99 15.52
CA LEU A 1 -3.57 16.86 14.33
C LEU A 1 -3.39 18.33 14.68
N ASP A 2 -4.00 18.81 15.78
CA ASP A 2 -3.90 20.22 16.18
C ASP A 2 -2.45 20.64 16.45
N ASP A 3 -1.68 19.83 17.15
CA ASP A 3 -0.25 20.08 17.41
C ASP A 3 0.56 20.15 16.11
N LEU A 4 0.27 19.23 15.15
CA LEU A 4 0.92 19.25 13.84
C LEU A 4 0.57 20.53 13.06
N LYS A 5 -0.69 20.94 13.08
CA LYS A 5 -1.12 22.19 12.46
C LYS A 5 -0.45 23.40 13.09
N ALA A 6 -0.33 23.44 14.41
CA ALA A 6 0.35 24.50 15.14
C ALA A 6 1.85 24.59 14.82
N LEU A 7 2.47 23.45 14.48
CA LEU A 7 3.86 23.37 14.00
C LEU A 7 4.03 23.72 12.52
N GLY A 8 2.94 24.07 11.82
CA GLY A 8 3.00 24.44 10.39
C GLY A 8 2.93 23.26 9.43
N VAL A 9 2.61 22.05 9.89
CA VAL A 9 2.43 20.89 9.01
C VAL A 9 1.17 21.08 8.17
N THR A 10 1.30 20.97 6.85
CA THR A 10 0.20 21.18 5.89
C THR A 10 -0.29 19.90 5.24
N ASN A 11 0.48 18.82 5.29
CA ASN A 11 0.07 17.53 4.75
C ASN A 11 0.66 16.37 5.54
N LEU A 12 -0.01 15.21 5.46
CA LEU A 12 0.44 13.97 6.04
C LEU A 12 0.59 12.91 4.95
N ARG A 13 1.63 12.08 5.07
CA ARG A 13 1.77 10.86 4.29
C ARG A 13 1.15 9.71 5.08
N ILE A 14 0.18 9.04 4.50
CA ILE A 14 -0.74 8.14 5.19
C ILE A 14 -0.68 6.75 4.55
N LEU A 15 -0.52 5.73 5.37
CA LEU A 15 -0.72 4.34 4.96
C LEU A 15 -2.22 4.11 4.73
N ALA A 16 -2.62 3.92 3.48
CA ALA A 16 -4.00 3.63 3.11
C ALA A 16 -4.19 2.16 2.69
N SER A 17 -3.20 1.32 2.90
CA SER A 17 -3.22 -0.11 2.62
C SER A 17 -2.30 -0.86 3.58
N SER A 18 -2.74 -2.00 4.04
CA SER A 18 -1.91 -3.01 4.68
C SER A 18 -2.55 -4.38 4.47
N GLU A 19 -1.71 -5.38 4.33
CA GLU A 19 -2.10 -6.75 4.08
C GLU A 19 -1.74 -7.61 5.31
N LEU A 20 -2.70 -8.40 5.79
CA LEU A 20 -2.43 -9.35 6.87
C LEU A 20 -1.37 -10.35 6.40
N SER A 21 -0.31 -10.49 7.18
CA SER A 21 0.83 -11.34 6.83
C SER A 21 1.25 -12.22 8.00
N PRO A 22 2.00 -13.30 7.77
CA PRO A 22 2.50 -14.16 8.85
C PRO A 22 3.62 -13.53 9.67
N LEU A 23 4.12 -12.35 9.32
CA LEU A 23 5.17 -11.66 10.06
C LEU A 23 4.67 -11.24 11.45
N LYS A 24 5.33 -11.73 12.50
CA LYS A 24 4.91 -11.55 13.91
C LYS A 24 4.65 -10.10 14.33
N ASN A 25 5.38 -9.14 13.78
CA ASN A 25 5.29 -7.72 14.13
C ASN A 25 4.75 -6.87 12.97
N SER A 26 4.06 -7.47 12.00
CA SER A 26 3.36 -6.71 10.97
C SER A 26 2.12 -6.03 11.54
N LEU A 27 1.54 -5.13 10.75
CA LEU A 27 0.32 -4.44 11.15
C LEU A 27 -0.87 -5.43 11.24
N ASP A 28 -1.47 -5.50 12.43
CA ASP A 28 -2.69 -6.25 12.72
C ASP A 28 -3.54 -5.42 13.69
N PRO A 29 -4.80 -5.07 13.35
CA PRO A 29 -5.51 -5.45 12.12
C PRO A 29 -4.97 -4.79 10.86
N ALA A 30 -5.09 -5.50 9.72
CA ALA A 30 -4.75 -4.99 8.39
C ALA A 30 -6.00 -4.55 7.61
N PHE A 31 -5.82 -3.67 6.62
CA PHE A 31 -6.91 -3.27 5.72
C PHE A 31 -7.45 -4.44 4.90
N ARG A 32 -6.61 -5.43 4.63
CA ARG A 32 -6.93 -6.57 3.77
C ARG A 32 -6.45 -7.89 4.37
N THR A 33 -7.25 -8.93 4.17
CA THR A 33 -6.88 -10.33 4.43
C THR A 33 -6.60 -11.08 3.12
N LYS A 34 -6.27 -12.37 3.23
CA LYS A 34 -6.01 -13.23 2.06
C LYS A 34 -7.24 -13.38 1.16
N GLU A 35 -8.44 -13.38 1.73
CA GLU A 35 -9.69 -13.46 0.98
C GLU A 35 -9.91 -12.19 0.17
N ASN A 36 -10.06 -12.34 -1.13
CA ASN A 36 -10.28 -11.20 -2.04
C ASN A 36 -11.59 -10.47 -1.69
N GLY A 37 -11.52 -9.14 -1.61
CA GLY A 37 -12.66 -8.29 -1.27
C GLY A 37 -13.03 -8.26 0.21
N ASN A 38 -12.29 -8.94 1.09
CA ASN A 38 -12.46 -8.83 2.53
C ASN A 38 -11.61 -7.68 3.07
N TYR A 39 -12.22 -6.50 3.12
CA TYR A 39 -11.57 -5.27 3.59
C TYR A 39 -12.10 -4.87 4.97
N ASN A 40 -11.18 -4.44 5.85
CA ASN A 40 -11.51 -4.06 7.21
C ASN A 40 -12.31 -2.76 7.27
N ALA A 41 -13.59 -2.87 7.59
CA ALA A 41 -14.51 -1.74 7.62
C ALA A 41 -14.17 -0.71 8.71
N GLU A 42 -13.59 -1.13 9.84
CA GLU A 42 -13.23 -0.22 10.94
C GLU A 42 -12.03 0.64 10.53
N LEU A 43 -10.99 0.05 9.93
CA LEU A 43 -9.85 0.80 9.41
C LEU A 43 -10.24 1.75 8.28
N LEU A 44 -11.14 1.31 7.39
CA LEU A 44 -11.68 2.16 6.33
C LEU A 44 -12.48 3.34 6.89
N THR A 45 -13.29 3.11 7.93
CA THR A 45 -14.00 4.19 8.63
C THR A 45 -13.02 5.12 9.36
N GLY A 46 -11.95 4.58 9.92
CA GLY A 46 -10.87 5.37 10.49
C GLY A 46 -10.18 6.28 9.47
N LEU A 47 -9.96 5.77 8.26
CA LEU A 47 -9.42 6.57 7.15
C LEU A 47 -10.40 7.65 6.69
N ASP A 48 -11.70 7.33 6.58
CA ASP A 48 -12.77 8.31 6.31
C ASP A 48 -12.73 9.45 7.34
N TYR A 49 -12.65 9.11 8.62
CA TYR A 49 -12.59 10.08 9.73
C TYR A 49 -11.32 10.93 9.66
N LEU A 50 -10.17 10.32 9.40
CA LEU A 50 -8.91 11.06 9.26
C LEU A 50 -8.98 12.12 8.15
N LEU A 51 -9.55 11.78 7.00
CA LEU A 51 -9.72 12.73 5.88
C LEU A 51 -10.64 13.90 6.29
N VAL A 52 -11.72 13.63 7.01
CA VAL A 52 -12.60 14.67 7.56
C VAL A 52 -11.83 15.60 8.49
N GLU A 53 -11.03 15.04 9.38
CA GLU A 53 -10.26 15.83 10.37
C GLU A 53 -9.11 16.63 9.74
N LEU A 54 -8.51 16.11 8.65
CA LEU A 54 -7.55 16.87 7.85
C LEU A 54 -8.23 18.04 7.14
N ALA A 55 -9.39 17.80 6.51
CA ALA A 55 -10.14 18.84 5.81
C ALA A 55 -10.53 20.00 6.74
N LYS A 56 -10.99 19.72 7.96
CA LYS A 56 -11.33 20.74 8.96
C LYS A 56 -10.16 21.66 9.32
N ARG A 57 -8.93 21.16 9.15
CA ARG A 57 -7.69 21.88 9.49
C ARG A 57 -6.98 22.45 8.27
N ASP A 58 -7.61 22.39 7.10
CA ASP A 58 -6.97 22.73 5.83
C ASP A 58 -5.61 22.02 5.65
N MET A 59 -5.59 20.75 6.00
CA MET A 59 -4.46 19.84 5.80
C MET A 59 -4.79 18.84 4.70
N LYS A 60 -3.77 18.28 4.07
CA LYS A 60 -3.90 17.32 2.97
C LYS A 60 -3.35 15.95 3.35
N GLY A 61 -3.83 14.91 2.68
CA GLY A 61 -3.31 13.55 2.77
C GLY A 61 -2.63 13.11 1.48
N VAL A 62 -1.47 12.48 1.60
CA VAL A 62 -0.83 11.69 0.54
C VAL A 62 -1.02 10.23 0.90
N LEU A 63 -1.85 9.52 0.16
CA LEU A 63 -2.23 8.14 0.45
C LEU A 63 -1.35 7.16 -0.34
N TYR A 64 -0.64 6.23 0.33
CA TYR A 64 0.09 5.19 -0.37
C TYR A 64 -0.64 3.84 -0.30
N LEU A 65 -0.60 3.13 -1.45
CA LEU A 65 -1.54 2.05 -1.80
C LEU A 65 -1.00 0.64 -1.57
N THR A 66 0.29 0.50 -1.32
CA THR A 66 0.97 -0.72 -0.87
C THR A 66 2.37 -0.37 -0.36
N ASN A 67 3.13 -1.36 0.04
CA ASN A 67 4.49 -1.22 0.55
C ASN A 67 5.40 -2.26 -0.10
N PHE A 68 6.65 -1.90 -0.35
CA PHE A 68 7.65 -2.90 -0.72
C PHE A 68 8.01 -3.79 0.49
N TRP A 69 8.02 -3.19 1.68
CA TRP A 69 8.43 -3.83 2.92
C TRP A 69 7.29 -4.61 3.57
N GLU A 70 7.65 -5.73 4.20
CA GLU A 70 6.75 -6.70 4.78
C GLU A 70 6.09 -6.29 6.10
N TRP A 71 6.58 -5.24 6.77
CA TRP A 71 6.03 -4.82 8.07
C TRP A 71 4.56 -4.36 8.01
N SER A 72 4.07 -4.01 6.84
CA SER A 72 2.65 -3.74 6.60
C SER A 72 2.00 -4.75 5.65
N GLY A 73 2.61 -5.93 5.48
CA GLY A 73 2.23 -6.93 4.51
C GLY A 73 2.86 -6.67 3.14
N GLY A 74 2.39 -5.67 2.44
CA GLY A 74 2.98 -5.15 1.22
C GLY A 74 3.02 -6.14 0.06
N MET A 75 3.97 -5.92 -0.86
CA MET A 75 4.16 -6.76 -2.06
C MET A 75 4.42 -8.23 -1.70
N MET A 76 5.09 -8.46 -0.56
CA MET A 76 5.37 -9.81 -0.06
C MET A 76 4.08 -10.55 0.32
N ALA A 77 3.13 -9.89 0.98
CA ALA A 77 1.86 -10.51 1.34
C ALA A 77 1.00 -10.82 0.10
N HIS A 78 1.00 -9.93 -0.91
CA HIS A 78 0.32 -10.21 -2.17
C HIS A 78 0.89 -11.46 -2.87
N LEU A 79 2.21 -11.64 -2.85
CA LEU A 79 2.86 -12.84 -3.38
C LEU A 79 2.49 -14.08 -2.56
N ASP A 80 2.58 -14.02 -1.21
CA ASP A 80 2.18 -15.11 -0.32
C ASP A 80 0.73 -15.55 -0.57
N TYR A 81 -0.18 -14.61 -0.76
CA TYR A 81 -1.59 -14.92 -1.00
C TYR A 81 -1.82 -15.81 -2.23
N VAL A 82 -0.96 -15.69 -3.24
CA VAL A 82 -1.12 -16.42 -4.52
C VAL A 82 -0.15 -17.59 -4.68
N THR A 83 1.02 -17.53 -4.06
CA THR A 83 2.05 -18.57 -4.18
C THR A 83 2.15 -19.48 -2.96
N GLY A 84 1.77 -18.96 -1.78
CA GLY A 84 2.01 -19.62 -0.50
C GLY A 84 3.46 -19.50 -0.02
N GLU A 85 4.28 -18.67 -0.67
CA GLU A 85 5.68 -18.44 -0.32
C GLU A 85 5.83 -17.07 0.35
N TYR A 86 6.36 -17.09 1.57
CA TYR A 86 6.64 -15.89 2.35
C TYR A 86 8.11 -15.81 2.71
N ILE A 87 8.77 -14.69 2.39
CA ILE A 87 10.15 -14.39 2.75
C ILE A 87 10.17 -13.16 3.67
N ASN A 88 10.83 -13.31 4.82
CA ASN A 88 11.02 -12.24 5.79
C ASN A 88 12.43 -11.68 5.68
N ASN A 89 12.57 -10.38 5.47
CA ASN A 89 13.86 -9.69 5.42
C ASN A 89 14.68 -9.77 6.74
N GLY A 90 14.00 -9.97 7.87
CA GLY A 90 14.64 -10.15 9.18
C GLY A 90 15.15 -11.57 9.45
N ASP A 91 14.89 -12.54 8.57
CA ASP A 91 15.34 -13.92 8.71
C ASP A 91 16.76 -14.07 8.16
N PRO A 92 17.73 -14.54 8.98
CA PRO A 92 19.08 -14.82 8.49
C PRO A 92 19.17 -15.81 7.32
N ALA A 93 18.16 -16.68 7.15
CA ALA A 93 18.05 -17.58 5.98
C ALA A 93 17.67 -16.82 4.70
N HIS A 94 17.11 -15.63 4.82
CA HIS A 94 16.64 -14.81 3.71
C HIS A 94 17.22 -13.38 3.80
N PRO A 95 18.54 -13.20 3.62
CA PRO A 95 19.19 -11.89 3.71
C PRO A 95 18.62 -10.91 2.67
N TRP A 96 18.90 -9.64 2.83
CA TRP A 96 18.40 -8.56 2.01
C TRP A 96 18.29 -8.86 0.50
N PRO A 97 19.32 -9.36 -0.21
CA PRO A 97 19.18 -9.62 -1.64
C PRO A 97 18.10 -10.67 -1.95
N ALA A 98 17.95 -11.72 -1.12
CA ALA A 98 16.96 -12.76 -1.32
C ALA A 98 15.53 -12.22 -1.13
N PHE A 99 15.30 -11.45 -0.08
CA PHE A 99 14.02 -10.80 0.17
C PHE A 99 13.64 -9.87 -1.00
N ALA A 100 14.55 -8.94 -1.37
CA ALA A 100 14.27 -7.96 -2.40
C ALA A 100 14.05 -8.58 -3.78
N LYS A 101 14.81 -9.63 -4.11
CA LYS A 101 14.64 -10.40 -5.33
C LYS A 101 13.29 -11.12 -5.40
N HIS A 102 12.85 -11.69 -4.28
CA HIS A 102 11.53 -12.34 -4.20
C HIS A 102 10.42 -11.30 -4.27
N ALA A 103 10.47 -10.23 -3.47
CA ALA A 103 9.45 -9.18 -3.46
C ALA A 103 9.25 -8.52 -4.84
N ALA A 104 10.32 -8.35 -5.62
CA ALA A 104 10.26 -7.79 -6.96
C ALA A 104 9.51 -8.69 -7.99
N GLN A 105 9.27 -9.96 -7.68
CA GLN A 105 8.42 -10.83 -8.52
C GLN A 105 6.97 -10.33 -8.56
N PHE A 106 6.57 -9.52 -7.60
CA PHE A 106 5.26 -8.87 -7.59
C PHE A 106 4.94 -8.18 -8.92
N TYR A 107 5.89 -7.47 -9.53
CA TYR A 107 5.65 -6.71 -10.76
C TYR A 107 5.34 -7.57 -11.99
N SER A 108 5.69 -8.84 -11.97
CA SER A 108 5.44 -9.80 -13.05
C SER A 108 4.43 -10.89 -12.70
N ASN A 109 3.94 -10.93 -11.47
CA ASN A 109 2.92 -11.89 -11.04
C ASN A 109 1.52 -11.34 -11.27
N GLU A 110 0.85 -11.82 -12.33
CA GLU A 110 -0.46 -11.33 -12.74
C GLU A 110 -1.53 -11.46 -11.63
N GLN A 111 -1.49 -12.54 -10.85
CA GLN A 111 -2.46 -12.77 -9.78
C GLN A 111 -2.23 -11.82 -8.60
N ALA A 112 -0.98 -11.59 -8.19
CA ALA A 112 -0.65 -10.63 -7.15
C ALA A 112 -1.00 -9.20 -7.59
N LEU A 113 -0.72 -8.85 -8.85
CA LEU A 113 -1.12 -7.56 -9.43
C LEU A 113 -2.64 -7.40 -9.49
N ALA A 114 -3.39 -8.45 -9.84
CA ALA A 114 -4.85 -8.39 -9.84
C ALA A 114 -5.40 -8.08 -8.44
N LEU A 115 -4.87 -8.76 -7.41
CA LEU A 115 -5.24 -8.49 -6.02
C LEU A 115 -4.96 -7.04 -5.61
N TYR A 116 -3.80 -6.51 -5.97
CA TYR A 116 -3.43 -5.13 -5.69
C TYR A 116 -4.36 -4.14 -6.43
N HIS A 117 -4.57 -4.33 -7.73
CA HIS A 117 -5.43 -3.45 -8.53
C HIS A 117 -6.90 -3.48 -8.08
N ASP A 118 -7.39 -4.63 -7.59
CA ASP A 118 -8.74 -4.71 -7.01
C ASP A 118 -8.87 -3.80 -5.78
N TYR A 119 -7.87 -3.80 -4.90
CA TYR A 119 -7.86 -2.90 -3.75
C TYR A 119 -7.72 -1.44 -4.16
N VAL A 120 -6.84 -1.13 -5.12
CA VAL A 120 -6.68 0.24 -5.63
C VAL A 120 -8.01 0.77 -6.18
N ARG A 121 -8.67 0.01 -7.06
CA ARG A 121 -9.98 0.38 -7.60
C ARG A 121 -11.03 0.58 -6.51
N PHE A 122 -11.08 -0.35 -5.55
CA PHE A 122 -11.99 -0.24 -4.42
C PHE A 122 -11.75 1.04 -3.62
N LEU A 123 -10.49 1.34 -3.27
CA LEU A 123 -10.17 2.49 -2.43
C LEU A 123 -10.38 3.82 -3.16
N VAL A 124 -9.93 3.94 -4.41
CA VAL A 124 -10.08 5.18 -5.20
C VAL A 124 -11.57 5.47 -5.48
N SER A 125 -12.38 4.44 -5.71
CA SER A 125 -13.83 4.60 -5.92
C SER A 125 -14.66 4.70 -4.64
N ARG A 126 -14.01 4.58 -3.46
CA ARG A 126 -14.70 4.65 -2.18
C ARG A 126 -15.40 5.99 -2.00
N THR A 127 -16.60 5.95 -1.46
CA THR A 127 -17.29 7.12 -0.94
C THR A 127 -17.05 7.20 0.57
N ASN A 128 -16.54 8.33 1.06
CA ASN A 128 -16.35 8.59 2.47
C ASN A 128 -17.68 8.45 3.23
N SER A 129 -17.75 7.54 4.18
CA SER A 129 -19.00 7.19 4.87
C SER A 129 -19.53 8.31 5.77
N LEU A 130 -18.70 9.30 6.10
CA LEU A 130 -19.06 10.40 6.99
C LEU A 130 -19.49 11.65 6.23
N THR A 131 -19.00 11.84 4.99
CA THR A 131 -19.28 13.05 4.19
C THR A 131 -20.12 12.78 2.95
N GLY A 132 -20.20 11.52 2.50
CA GLY A 132 -20.81 11.14 1.23
C GLY A 132 -20.00 11.57 -0.01
N LYS A 133 -18.76 12.06 0.17
CA LYS A 133 -17.91 12.50 -0.93
C LYS A 133 -17.08 11.33 -1.46
N PRO A 134 -17.02 11.10 -2.79
CA PRO A 134 -16.10 10.15 -3.38
C PRO A 134 -14.64 10.53 -3.10
N TYR A 135 -13.78 9.57 -2.82
CA TYR A 135 -12.34 9.81 -2.60
C TYR A 135 -11.67 10.41 -3.83
N ALA A 136 -12.09 10.00 -5.03
CA ALA A 136 -11.59 10.57 -6.27
C ALA A 136 -11.85 12.08 -6.41
N ASP A 137 -12.89 12.60 -5.74
CA ASP A 137 -13.31 14.00 -5.78
C ASP A 137 -12.97 14.76 -4.49
N ASP A 138 -12.28 14.11 -3.54
CA ASP A 138 -11.96 14.75 -2.27
C ASP A 138 -10.64 15.55 -2.38
N PRO A 139 -10.70 16.90 -2.36
CA PRO A 139 -9.52 17.75 -2.45
C PRO A 139 -8.60 17.64 -1.22
N THR A 140 -9.01 16.93 -0.17
CA THR A 140 -8.15 16.60 0.97
C THR A 140 -7.10 15.58 0.58
N ILE A 141 -7.40 14.71 -0.39
CA ILE A 141 -6.45 13.77 -0.97
C ILE A 141 -5.60 14.51 -2.00
N MET A 142 -4.37 14.85 -1.63
CA MET A 142 -3.44 15.60 -2.47
C MET A 142 -2.80 14.73 -3.55
N ALA A 143 -2.49 13.47 -3.21
CA ALA A 143 -1.84 12.53 -4.12
C ALA A 143 -2.06 11.08 -3.70
N TRP A 144 -2.03 10.20 -4.69
CA TRP A 144 -1.96 8.76 -4.55
C TRP A 144 -0.53 8.31 -4.84
N GLN A 145 0.10 7.61 -3.90
CA GLN A 145 1.38 6.96 -4.12
C GLN A 145 1.15 5.48 -4.36
N LEU A 146 1.67 4.95 -5.44
CA LEU A 146 1.43 3.57 -5.83
C LEU A 146 2.00 2.59 -4.81
N SER A 147 3.11 2.93 -4.16
CA SER A 147 3.74 2.15 -3.09
C SER A 147 4.62 3.01 -2.19
N ASN A 148 4.88 2.52 -0.98
CA ASN A 148 6.03 2.95 -0.19
C ASN A 148 7.28 2.25 -0.71
N GLU A 149 8.31 3.04 -1.03
CA GLU A 149 9.67 2.60 -1.39
C GLU A 149 9.75 1.40 -2.37
N PRO A 150 9.04 1.42 -3.50
CA PRO A 150 9.07 0.31 -4.45
C PRO A 150 10.49 0.12 -5.01
N ARG A 151 10.99 -1.12 -5.03
CA ARG A 151 12.30 -1.48 -5.53
C ARG A 151 12.20 -2.55 -6.61
N GLN A 152 13.11 -2.51 -7.57
CA GLN A 152 13.10 -3.43 -8.71
C GLN A 152 13.85 -4.75 -8.43
N GLY A 153 14.54 -4.85 -7.30
CA GLY A 153 15.31 -6.01 -6.90
C GLY A 153 16.30 -5.70 -5.79
N GLY A 154 17.21 -6.62 -5.52
CA GLY A 154 18.24 -6.52 -4.48
C GLY A 154 19.58 -5.95 -4.97
N ASP A 155 19.82 -5.99 -6.27
CA ASP A 155 21.05 -5.54 -6.93
C ASP A 155 20.77 -4.95 -8.31
N GLU A 156 21.82 -4.56 -9.04
CA GLU A 156 21.70 -3.93 -10.38
C GLU A 156 21.20 -4.89 -11.44
N GLU A 157 21.59 -6.17 -11.38
CA GLU A 157 21.17 -7.19 -12.34
C GLU A 157 19.67 -7.48 -12.20
N ASP A 158 19.20 -7.70 -10.98
CA ASP A 158 17.78 -7.88 -10.67
C ASP A 158 16.97 -6.64 -11.09
N SER A 159 17.50 -5.46 -10.82
CA SER A 159 16.84 -4.19 -11.17
C SER A 159 16.70 -4.02 -12.67
N ALA A 160 17.74 -4.29 -13.44
CA ALA A 160 17.69 -4.23 -14.89
C ALA A 160 16.71 -5.25 -15.48
N LYS A 161 16.69 -6.47 -14.95
CA LYS A 161 15.77 -7.54 -15.36
C LYS A 161 14.30 -7.19 -15.11
N ASN A 162 13.99 -6.61 -13.95
CA ASN A 162 12.62 -6.33 -13.53
C ASN A 162 12.09 -4.98 -14.01
N GLN A 163 12.97 -4.09 -14.51
CA GLN A 163 12.59 -2.74 -14.93
C GLN A 163 11.39 -2.68 -15.89
N PRO A 164 11.30 -3.51 -16.95
CA PRO A 164 10.14 -3.45 -17.84
C PRO A 164 8.81 -3.75 -17.13
N ALA A 165 8.78 -4.76 -16.27
CA ALA A 165 7.60 -5.12 -15.49
C ALA A 165 7.24 -4.04 -14.46
N TYR A 166 8.25 -3.46 -13.81
CA TYR A 166 8.10 -2.35 -12.90
C TYR A 166 7.48 -1.11 -13.57
N LEU A 167 7.99 -0.71 -14.73
CA LEU A 167 7.45 0.43 -15.50
C LEU A 167 6.04 0.15 -16.00
N LYS A 168 5.77 -1.09 -16.43
CA LYS A 168 4.41 -1.52 -16.81
C LYS A 168 3.44 -1.41 -15.65
N TRP A 169 3.82 -1.91 -14.45
CA TRP A 169 3.02 -1.79 -13.24
C TRP A 169 2.68 -0.33 -12.92
N ILE A 170 3.66 0.58 -12.98
CA ILE A 170 3.42 2.03 -12.78
C ILE A 170 2.38 2.54 -13.78
N SER A 171 2.59 2.27 -15.07
CA SER A 171 1.71 2.74 -16.13
C SER A 171 0.29 2.19 -16.01
N ASP A 172 0.15 0.91 -15.68
CA ASP A 172 -1.16 0.27 -15.58
C ASP A 172 -1.93 0.69 -14.33
N THR A 173 -1.22 0.94 -13.23
CA THR A 173 -1.85 1.41 -12.00
C THR A 173 -2.30 2.88 -12.10
N ALA A 174 -1.59 3.69 -12.87
CA ALA A 174 -1.89 5.13 -13.04
C ALA A 174 -3.06 5.41 -14.01
N LYS A 175 -3.53 4.42 -14.76
CA LYS A 175 -4.69 4.52 -15.68
C LYS A 175 -6.01 4.26 -14.99
#